data_c9393f25aadf9ac0e5293b9416c2cc05
#
_entry.id   c9393f25aadf9ac0e5293b9416c2cc05
#
_cell.length_a   1.000
_cell.length_b   1.000
_cell.length_c   1.000
_cell.angle_alpha   90.00
_cell.angle_beta   90.00
_cell.angle_gamma   90.00
#
_symmetry.space_group_name_H-M   'P 1'
#
loop_
_entity.id
_entity.type
_entity.pdbx_description
1 polymer ?
#
loop_
_entity_poly.entity_id
_entity_poly.type
_entity_poly.pdbx_seq_one_letter_code
_entity_poly.pdbx_strand_id
1 'polypeptide(L)'
;MIKKQINQKDSFDIELLNSIGYDYVFNNSPINRLKNKINTPNKLDENKHEKLIKLKQEIDSIEDCKLKKNASRIVFADGNIQSSIMIVGEGPGQKEDELGKPFVGDAGNLLNKMLEAIKIERKKIYITNVVNYRPPNNRKPEQSEINRYSKYLKEHISIIDPKILILMGSTAMEAILGSNKRISKERGQWKEVIIKQKNFKTIVTFHPAYLLRKPDQK
;
A
#
# COMPACT_ATOMS: atom_id res chain seq x y z
N MET A 1 -50.74 6.80 30.24
CA MET A 1 -49.75 6.05 29.41
C MET A 1 -48.67 5.51 30.33
N ILE A 2 -48.73 4.22 30.59
CA ILE A 2 -47.82 3.54 31.51
C ILE A 2 -46.52 3.25 30.71
N LYS A 3 -45.43 3.90 31.07
CA LYS A 3 -44.09 3.55 30.54
C LYS A 3 -43.68 2.19 31.13
N LYS A 4 -43.75 1.13 30.33
CA LYS A 4 -43.17 -0.17 30.68
C LYS A 4 -41.65 0.02 30.79
N GLN A 5 -41.10 -0.06 32.00
CA GLN A 5 -39.69 -0.25 32.22
C GLN A 5 -39.31 -1.62 31.69
N ILE A 6 -38.48 -1.69 30.67
CA ILE A 6 -37.90 -2.95 30.20
C ILE A 6 -36.87 -3.36 31.24
N ASN A 7 -37.14 -4.43 31.95
CA ASN A 7 -36.27 -4.96 33.00
C ASN A 7 -35.12 -5.70 32.30
N GLN A 8 -33.87 -5.26 32.50
CA GLN A 8 -32.66 -5.80 31.88
C GLN A 8 -32.28 -7.22 32.33
N LYS A 9 -33.20 -7.98 32.89
CA LYS A 9 -32.97 -9.33 33.43
C LYS A 9 -33.70 -10.45 32.67
N ASP A 10 -34.21 -10.21 31.48
CA ASP A 10 -34.77 -11.30 30.68
C ASP A 10 -33.62 -12.08 30.00
N SER A 11 -33.31 -13.26 30.57
CA SER A 11 -32.32 -14.20 30.07
C SER A 11 -32.52 -14.58 28.59
N PHE A 12 -33.76 -14.52 28.11
CA PHE A 12 -34.16 -14.82 26.75
C PHE A 12 -33.55 -13.83 25.74
N ASP A 13 -33.45 -12.54 26.05
CA ASP A 13 -32.86 -11.52 25.15
C ASP A 13 -31.36 -11.67 25.02
N ILE A 14 -30.70 -12.14 26.07
CA ILE A 14 -29.25 -12.37 26.10
C ILE A 14 -28.89 -13.63 25.29
N GLU A 15 -29.63 -14.70 25.41
CA GLU A 15 -29.44 -15.92 24.63
C GLU A 15 -29.68 -15.69 23.12
N LEU A 16 -30.70 -14.91 22.76
CA LEU A 16 -30.96 -14.53 21.38
C LEU A 16 -29.84 -13.69 20.81
N LEU A 17 -29.32 -12.73 21.55
CA LEU A 17 -28.17 -11.87 21.11
C LEU A 17 -26.90 -12.70 20.94
N ASN A 18 -26.63 -13.65 21.83
CA ASN A 18 -25.47 -14.54 21.70
C ASN A 18 -25.61 -15.50 20.50
N SER A 19 -26.85 -15.94 20.18
CA SER A 19 -27.08 -16.83 19.03
C SER A 19 -26.84 -16.17 17.67
N ILE A 20 -26.92 -14.84 17.59
CA ILE A 20 -26.61 -14.05 16.37
C ILE A 20 -25.21 -13.47 16.35
N GLY A 21 -24.34 -13.85 17.32
CA GLY A 21 -22.92 -13.51 17.34
C GLY A 21 -22.62 -12.04 17.69
N TYR A 22 -23.49 -11.40 18.46
CA TYR A 22 -23.28 -10.04 18.95
C TYR A 22 -22.95 -10.03 20.44
N ASP A 23 -21.70 -9.71 20.79
CA ASP A 23 -21.27 -9.42 22.16
C ASP A 23 -21.64 -7.97 22.51
N TYR A 24 -22.79 -7.78 23.16
CA TYR A 24 -23.17 -6.48 23.70
C TYR A 24 -22.80 -6.37 25.18
N VAL A 25 -21.92 -5.44 25.50
CA VAL A 25 -21.70 -5.00 26.89
C VAL A 25 -22.58 -3.78 27.15
N PHE A 26 -23.64 -3.96 27.95
CA PHE A 26 -24.49 -2.84 28.38
C PHE A 26 -23.85 -2.18 29.62
N ASN A 27 -23.38 -0.94 29.47
CA ASN A 27 -22.99 -0.12 30.61
C ASN A 27 -24.22 0.62 31.19
N ASN A 28 -24.30 0.71 32.53
CA ASN A 28 -25.38 1.43 33.25
C ASN A 28 -25.38 2.95 33.08
N SER A 29 -24.53 3.50 32.23
CA SER A 29 -24.47 4.93 31.89
C SER A 29 -24.87 5.17 30.44
N PRO A 30 -25.67 6.19 30.10
CA PRO A 30 -26.06 6.46 28.73
C PRO A 30 -24.85 6.86 27.89
N ILE A 31 -24.61 6.09 26.82
CA ILE A 31 -23.55 6.39 25.85
C ILE A 31 -24.08 7.42 24.86
N ASN A 32 -23.50 8.60 24.81
CA ASN A 32 -23.80 9.60 23.80
C ASN A 32 -23.22 9.17 22.43
N ARG A 33 -24.02 8.52 21.60
CA ARG A 33 -23.65 8.04 20.26
C ARG A 33 -23.52 9.15 19.22
N LEU A 34 -23.88 10.40 19.56
CA LEU A 34 -23.75 11.57 18.70
C LEU A 34 -22.38 12.27 18.86
N LYS A 35 -21.62 11.94 19.91
CA LYS A 35 -20.21 12.34 19.94
C LYS A 35 -19.49 11.57 18.85
N ASN A 36 -19.07 12.30 17.81
CA ASN A 36 -18.20 11.80 16.75
C ASN A 36 -17.21 10.78 17.33
N LYS A 37 -17.13 9.60 16.72
CA LYS A 37 -15.98 8.71 16.91
C LYS A 37 -14.76 9.56 16.57
N ILE A 38 -14.13 10.14 17.57
CA ILE A 38 -12.72 10.46 17.48
C ILE A 38 -12.11 9.10 17.22
N ASN A 39 -11.70 8.87 15.97
CA ASN A 39 -10.90 7.71 15.63
C ASN A 39 -9.63 7.83 16.48
N THR A 40 -9.66 7.29 17.69
CA THR A 40 -8.42 6.98 18.40
C THR A 40 -7.69 6.00 17.50
N PRO A 41 -6.50 6.33 17.00
CA PRO A 41 -5.75 5.42 16.16
C PRO A 41 -5.63 4.09 16.90
N ASN A 42 -5.97 3.02 16.21
CA ASN A 42 -5.86 1.69 16.79
C ASN A 42 -4.37 1.47 17.12
N LYS A 43 -4.02 0.91 18.27
CA LYS A 43 -2.63 0.66 18.70
C LYS A 43 -1.80 -0.07 17.63
N LEU A 44 -2.46 -0.83 16.73
CA LEU A 44 -1.88 -1.44 15.54
C LEU A 44 -1.51 -0.40 14.46
N ASP A 45 -2.27 0.69 14.34
CA ASP A 45 -2.04 1.76 13.35
C ASP A 45 -0.87 2.65 13.76
N GLU A 46 -0.75 2.97 15.05
CA GLU A 46 0.40 3.69 15.60
C GLU A 46 1.70 2.90 15.34
N ASN A 47 1.70 1.60 15.58
CA ASN A 47 2.87 0.74 15.35
C ASN A 47 3.27 0.67 13.85
N LYS A 48 2.30 0.61 12.91
CA LYS A 48 2.60 0.66 11.46
C LYS A 48 3.18 2.01 11.07
N HIS A 49 2.60 3.10 11.55
CA HIS A 49 3.04 4.46 11.24
C HIS A 49 4.47 4.71 11.70
N GLU A 50 4.79 4.36 12.95
CA GLU A 50 6.14 4.47 13.50
C GLU A 50 7.17 3.66 12.69
N LYS A 51 6.84 2.43 12.33
CA LYS A 51 7.70 1.57 11.50
C LYS A 51 7.95 2.18 10.11
N LEU A 52 6.94 2.79 9.49
CA LEU A 52 7.08 3.46 8.20
C LEU A 52 7.95 4.72 8.31
N ILE A 53 7.81 5.51 9.38
CA ILE A 53 8.67 6.65 9.64
C ILE A 53 10.13 6.20 9.77
N LYS A 54 10.38 5.16 10.58
CA LYS A 54 11.72 4.60 10.75
C LYS A 54 12.29 4.08 9.43
N LEU A 55 11.52 3.34 8.65
CA LEU A 55 11.94 2.85 7.34
C LEU A 55 12.28 4.01 6.38
N LYS A 56 11.48 5.08 6.37
CA LYS A 56 11.75 6.27 5.58
C LYS A 56 13.06 6.94 5.99
N GLN A 57 13.33 7.05 7.30
CA GLN A 57 14.57 7.59 7.83
C GLN A 57 15.78 6.71 7.46
N GLU A 58 15.65 5.39 7.53
CA GLU A 58 16.68 4.44 7.10
C GLU A 58 17.01 4.60 5.60
N ILE A 59 16.00 4.76 4.74
CA ILE A 59 16.21 5.02 3.31
C ILE A 59 16.85 6.40 3.09
N ASP A 60 16.44 7.39 3.85
CA ASP A 60 16.99 8.75 3.74
C ASP A 60 18.42 8.85 4.29
N SER A 61 18.81 7.97 5.21
CA SER A 61 20.17 7.90 5.75
C SER A 61 21.16 7.13 4.87
N ILE A 62 20.72 6.57 3.72
CA ILE A 62 21.64 5.84 2.82
C ILE A 62 22.74 6.77 2.33
N GLU A 63 23.98 6.46 2.68
CA GLU A 63 25.17 7.14 2.19
C GLU A 63 25.55 6.65 0.79
N ASP A 64 26.33 7.44 0.05
CA ASP A 64 26.79 7.15 -1.32
C ASP A 64 25.69 6.69 -2.29
N CYS A 65 24.52 7.30 -2.16
CA CYS A 65 23.40 7.05 -3.04
C CYS A 65 23.40 8.01 -4.22
N LYS A 66 23.81 7.54 -5.40
CA LYS A 66 23.82 8.34 -6.63
C LYS A 66 22.42 8.90 -6.96
N LEU A 67 21.37 8.12 -6.70
CA LEU A 67 19.99 8.57 -6.93
C LEU A 67 19.64 9.77 -6.03
N LYS A 68 20.00 9.72 -4.75
CA LYS A 68 19.74 10.78 -3.79
C LYS A 68 20.44 12.09 -4.16
N LYS A 69 21.68 12.00 -4.67
CA LYS A 69 22.47 13.19 -5.10
C LYS A 69 21.81 13.96 -6.25
N ASN A 70 20.97 13.31 -7.06
CA ASN A 70 20.32 13.88 -8.24
C ASN A 70 18.83 14.16 -8.07
N ALA A 71 18.24 13.77 -6.96
CA ALA A 71 16.82 13.96 -6.68
C ALA A 71 16.58 15.15 -5.75
N SER A 72 15.41 15.78 -5.87
CA SER A 72 15.01 16.91 -5.02
C SER A 72 14.58 16.44 -3.64
N ARG A 73 13.96 15.29 -3.56
CA ARG A 73 13.46 14.70 -2.30
C ARG A 73 13.15 13.21 -2.40
N ILE A 74 12.94 12.59 -1.26
CA ILE A 74 12.46 11.22 -1.18
C ILE A 74 10.99 11.14 -1.60
N VAL A 75 10.65 10.20 -2.49
CA VAL A 75 9.28 9.82 -2.86
C VAL A 75 8.99 8.49 -2.20
N PHE A 76 8.44 8.52 -0.99
CA PHE A 76 8.32 7.33 -0.16
C PHE A 76 7.09 6.50 -0.52
N ALA A 77 5.89 7.05 -0.30
CA ALA A 77 4.63 6.37 -0.58
C ALA A 77 3.45 7.35 -0.59
N ASP A 78 2.28 6.86 -1.03
CA ASP A 78 0.98 7.55 -0.99
C ASP A 78 -0.14 6.54 -0.72
N GLY A 79 -1.23 6.99 -0.08
CA GLY A 79 -2.43 6.20 0.16
C GLY A 79 -2.61 5.70 1.58
N ASN A 80 -3.38 4.62 1.74
CA ASN A 80 -3.82 4.14 3.05
C ASN A 80 -2.88 3.06 3.60
N ILE A 81 -2.27 3.29 4.75
CA ILE A 81 -1.38 2.32 5.44
C ILE A 81 -2.09 1.03 5.88
N GLN A 82 -3.42 1.03 5.95
CA GLN A 82 -4.25 -0.14 6.25
C GLN A 82 -4.82 -0.81 5.00
N SER A 83 -4.30 -0.44 3.82
CA SER A 83 -4.78 -1.01 2.57
C SER A 83 -4.50 -2.50 2.46
N SER A 84 -5.49 -3.25 1.98
CA SER A 84 -5.31 -4.64 1.57
C SER A 84 -4.67 -4.79 0.18
N ILE A 85 -4.48 -3.68 -0.55
CA ILE A 85 -3.87 -3.67 -1.87
C ILE A 85 -2.66 -2.73 -1.86
N MET A 86 -1.50 -3.25 -2.25
CA MET A 86 -0.29 -2.47 -2.41
C MET A 86 0.20 -2.52 -3.86
N ILE A 87 0.49 -1.35 -4.42
CA ILE A 87 1.06 -1.20 -5.76
C ILE A 87 2.52 -0.77 -5.63
N VAL A 88 3.38 -1.43 -6.37
CA VAL A 88 4.80 -1.13 -6.45
C VAL A 88 5.16 -0.79 -7.89
N GLY A 89 5.62 0.44 -8.13
CA GLY A 89 6.18 0.90 -9.40
C GLY A 89 7.70 0.80 -9.47
N GLU A 90 8.28 1.40 -10.50
CA GLU A 90 9.72 1.41 -10.76
C GLU A 90 10.45 2.44 -9.88
N GLY A 91 10.18 3.71 -10.09
CA GLY A 91 10.82 4.83 -9.43
C GLY A 91 10.14 6.16 -9.77
N PRO A 92 10.50 7.24 -9.07
CA PRO A 92 9.94 8.56 -9.32
C PRO A 92 10.36 9.13 -10.68
N GLY A 93 9.41 9.76 -11.38
CA GLY A 93 9.67 10.70 -12.45
C GLY A 93 9.85 12.12 -11.93
N GLN A 94 9.88 13.10 -12.85
CA GLN A 94 10.10 14.50 -12.50
C GLN A 94 8.98 15.05 -11.61
N LYS A 95 7.71 14.85 -11.96
CA LYS A 95 6.57 15.36 -11.19
C LYS A 95 6.50 14.72 -9.80
N GLU A 96 6.85 13.44 -9.71
CA GLU A 96 6.92 12.73 -8.44
C GLU A 96 8.03 13.28 -7.54
N ASP A 97 9.20 13.58 -8.10
CA ASP A 97 10.34 14.18 -7.40
C ASP A 97 10.01 15.59 -6.89
N GLU A 98 9.31 16.40 -7.70
CA GLU A 98 8.87 17.75 -7.34
C GLU A 98 7.82 17.74 -6.21
N LEU A 99 6.86 16.79 -6.25
CA LEU A 99 5.73 16.73 -5.33
C LEU A 99 5.94 15.80 -4.13
N GLY A 100 6.94 14.91 -4.18
CA GLY A 100 7.23 13.94 -3.12
C GLY A 100 6.21 12.80 -3.02
N LYS A 101 5.41 12.58 -4.06
CA LYS A 101 4.37 11.53 -4.11
C LYS A 101 4.53 10.64 -5.33
N PRO A 102 4.36 9.29 -5.19
CA PRO A 102 4.44 8.38 -6.32
C PRO A 102 3.24 8.51 -7.25
N PHE A 103 3.43 8.26 -8.54
CA PHE A 103 2.37 8.21 -9.55
C PHE A 103 1.48 9.46 -9.59
N VAL A 104 2.09 10.64 -9.74
CA VAL A 104 1.38 11.93 -9.90
C VAL A 104 1.56 12.54 -11.30
N GLY A 105 2.48 12.00 -12.11
CA GLY A 105 2.66 12.37 -13.51
C GLY A 105 1.70 11.64 -14.45
N ASP A 106 2.01 11.60 -15.74
CA ASP A 106 1.13 11.03 -16.78
C ASP A 106 0.89 9.53 -16.58
N ALA A 107 1.91 8.78 -16.13
CA ALA A 107 1.77 7.38 -15.74
C ALA A 107 0.81 7.22 -14.54
N GLY A 108 0.86 8.14 -13.58
CA GLY A 108 -0.05 8.19 -12.44
C GLY A 108 -1.49 8.51 -12.86
N ASN A 109 -1.68 9.42 -13.81
CA ASN A 109 -3.00 9.74 -14.37
C ASN A 109 -3.62 8.52 -15.05
N LEU A 110 -2.82 7.75 -15.81
CA LEU A 110 -3.29 6.50 -16.39
C LEU A 110 -3.64 5.46 -15.29
N LEU A 111 -2.79 5.34 -14.27
CA LEU A 111 -3.08 4.46 -13.12
C LEU A 111 -4.41 4.83 -12.45
N ASN A 112 -4.68 6.11 -12.23
CA ASN A 112 -5.95 6.57 -11.65
C ASN A 112 -7.15 6.14 -12.51
N LYS A 113 -7.08 6.29 -13.84
CA LYS A 113 -8.12 5.82 -14.77
C LYS A 113 -8.29 4.30 -14.72
N MET A 114 -7.19 3.54 -14.62
CA MET A 114 -7.25 2.08 -14.48
C MET A 114 -7.95 1.66 -13.18
N LEU A 115 -7.66 2.34 -12.07
CA LEU A 115 -8.30 2.09 -10.77
C LEU A 115 -9.79 2.46 -10.81
N GLU A 116 -10.14 3.59 -11.42
CA GLU A 116 -11.51 4.03 -11.59
C GLU A 116 -12.33 3.01 -12.41
N ALA A 117 -11.75 2.47 -13.49
CA ALA A 117 -12.40 1.46 -14.33
C ALA A 117 -12.79 0.19 -13.56
N ILE A 118 -12.03 -0.15 -12.51
CA ILE A 118 -12.34 -1.28 -11.62
C ILE A 118 -12.99 -0.83 -10.30
N LYS A 119 -13.48 0.42 -10.23
CA LYS A 119 -14.19 1.01 -9.09
C LYS A 119 -13.39 1.01 -7.78
N ILE A 120 -12.07 1.14 -7.86
CA ILE A 120 -11.18 1.28 -6.72
C ILE A 120 -10.73 2.73 -6.59
N GLU A 121 -11.02 3.36 -5.45
CA GLU A 121 -10.55 4.71 -5.17
C GLU A 121 -9.05 4.69 -4.82
N ARG A 122 -8.24 5.58 -5.41
CA ARG A 122 -6.80 5.70 -5.14
C ARG A 122 -6.48 5.81 -3.63
N LYS A 123 -7.29 6.54 -2.87
CA LYS A 123 -7.09 6.72 -1.42
C LYS A 123 -7.27 5.44 -0.60
N LYS A 124 -7.87 4.38 -1.17
CA LYS A 124 -8.07 3.07 -0.51
C LYS A 124 -6.92 2.10 -0.73
N ILE A 125 -5.97 2.42 -1.59
CA ILE A 125 -4.81 1.59 -1.87
C ILE A 125 -3.54 2.22 -1.29
N TYR A 126 -2.45 1.45 -1.24
CA TYR A 126 -1.13 1.92 -0.87
C TYR A 126 -0.18 1.82 -2.06
N ILE A 127 0.56 2.88 -2.36
CA ILE A 127 1.39 2.98 -3.56
C ILE A 127 2.81 3.37 -3.16
N THR A 128 3.80 2.66 -3.69
CA THR A 128 5.23 3.00 -3.57
C THR A 128 5.99 2.61 -4.84
N ASN A 129 7.30 2.79 -4.84
CA ASN A 129 8.21 2.37 -5.90
C ASN A 129 9.33 1.50 -5.35
N VAL A 130 10.05 0.80 -6.24
CA VAL A 130 11.27 0.06 -5.91
C VAL A 130 12.34 1.01 -5.39
N VAL A 131 12.63 2.09 -6.14
CA VAL A 131 13.56 3.13 -5.71
C VAL A 131 12.79 4.38 -5.29
N ASN A 132 13.26 5.05 -4.23
CA ASN A 132 12.57 6.18 -3.62
C ASN A 132 13.12 7.54 -4.04
N TYR A 133 14.17 7.57 -4.85
CA TYR A 133 14.76 8.78 -5.42
C TYR A 133 14.75 8.69 -6.94
N ARG A 134 14.52 9.83 -7.59
CA ARG A 134 14.47 9.94 -9.05
C ARG A 134 15.81 9.61 -9.69
N PRO A 135 15.87 8.63 -10.61
CA PRO A 135 17.08 8.39 -11.40
C PRO A 135 17.38 9.59 -12.33
N PRO A 136 18.66 9.91 -12.55
CA PRO A 136 19.05 10.96 -13.49
C PRO A 136 18.38 10.78 -14.86
N ASN A 137 17.86 11.85 -15.45
CA ASN A 137 17.18 11.84 -16.76
C ASN A 137 16.04 10.81 -16.87
N ASN A 138 15.41 10.43 -15.75
CA ASN A 138 14.36 9.40 -15.69
C ASN A 138 14.81 8.04 -16.30
N ARG A 139 16.11 7.70 -16.23
CA ARG A 139 16.58 6.38 -16.69
C ARG A 139 16.01 5.26 -15.85
N LYS A 140 16.00 4.05 -16.38
CA LYS A 140 15.71 2.86 -15.57
C LYS A 140 16.76 2.75 -14.44
N PRO A 141 16.36 2.37 -13.21
CA PRO A 141 17.33 2.06 -12.15
C PRO A 141 18.28 0.94 -12.57
N GLU A 142 19.54 1.06 -12.19
CA GLU A 142 20.55 0.03 -12.40
C GLU A 142 20.31 -1.18 -11.51
N GLN A 143 20.83 -2.33 -11.88
CA GLN A 143 20.66 -3.56 -11.08
C GLN A 143 21.22 -3.42 -9.66
N SER A 144 22.33 -2.71 -9.50
CA SER A 144 22.93 -2.39 -8.22
C SER A 144 22.00 -1.54 -7.33
N GLU A 145 21.28 -0.60 -7.95
CA GLU A 145 20.30 0.25 -7.28
C GLU A 145 19.05 -0.58 -6.89
N ILE A 146 18.52 -1.40 -7.81
CA ILE A 146 17.41 -2.32 -7.53
C ILE A 146 17.78 -3.24 -6.35
N ASN A 147 18.95 -3.85 -6.38
CA ASN A 147 19.40 -4.75 -5.33
C ASN A 147 19.52 -4.03 -3.97
N ARG A 148 20.06 -2.81 -3.96
CA ARG A 148 20.18 -1.98 -2.76
C ARG A 148 18.82 -1.67 -2.15
N TYR A 149 17.84 -1.29 -2.97
CA TYR A 149 16.51 -0.90 -2.50
C TYR A 149 15.58 -2.08 -2.22
N SER A 150 15.83 -3.27 -2.79
CA SER A 150 14.98 -4.47 -2.60
C SER A 150 14.79 -4.85 -1.14
N LYS A 151 15.80 -4.68 -0.28
CA LYS A 151 15.69 -4.98 1.15
C LYS A 151 14.69 -4.05 1.84
N TYR A 152 14.71 -2.74 1.52
CA TYR A 152 13.79 -1.75 2.07
C TYR A 152 12.38 -1.94 1.51
N LEU A 153 12.24 -2.31 0.23
CA LEU A 153 10.96 -2.64 -0.36
C LEU A 153 10.32 -3.87 0.32
N LYS A 154 11.09 -4.91 0.60
CA LYS A 154 10.61 -6.09 1.33
C LYS A 154 10.18 -5.74 2.75
N GLU A 155 10.91 -4.85 3.43
CA GLU A 155 10.50 -4.31 4.73
C GLU A 155 9.18 -3.55 4.62
N HIS A 156 9.08 -2.66 3.63
CA HIS A 156 7.89 -1.85 3.35
C HIS A 156 6.64 -2.72 3.14
N ILE A 157 6.76 -3.76 2.29
CA ILE A 157 5.69 -4.74 2.06
C ILE A 157 5.30 -5.46 3.35
N SER A 158 6.29 -5.86 4.14
CA SER A 158 6.06 -6.55 5.43
C SER A 158 5.33 -5.68 6.45
N ILE A 159 5.61 -4.36 6.49
CA ILE A 159 4.95 -3.41 7.39
C ILE A 159 3.50 -3.17 6.94
N ILE A 160 3.27 -2.93 5.65
CA ILE A 160 1.91 -2.71 5.11
C ILE A 160 1.07 -3.98 5.23
N ASP A 161 1.69 -5.16 5.03
CA ASP A 161 1.03 -6.47 5.11
C ASP A 161 -0.22 -6.57 4.21
N PRO A 162 -0.10 -6.28 2.91
CA PRO A 162 -1.24 -6.28 2.01
C PRO A 162 -1.70 -7.71 1.69
N LYS A 163 -3.01 -7.90 1.42
CA LYS A 163 -3.54 -9.18 0.90
C LYS A 163 -3.18 -9.39 -0.58
N ILE A 164 -3.04 -8.29 -1.32
CA ILE A 164 -2.73 -8.29 -2.75
C ILE A 164 -1.57 -7.34 -3.01
N LEU A 165 -0.53 -7.86 -3.66
CA LEU A 165 0.64 -7.11 -4.11
C LEU A 165 0.62 -7.02 -5.64
N ILE A 166 0.64 -5.80 -6.19
CA ILE A 166 0.66 -5.55 -7.63
C ILE A 166 2.02 -4.96 -8.00
N LEU A 167 2.80 -5.70 -8.79
CA LEU A 167 4.10 -5.29 -9.28
C LEU A 167 3.96 -4.70 -10.68
N MET A 168 4.15 -3.39 -10.83
CA MET A 168 3.99 -2.70 -12.11
C MET A 168 5.32 -2.52 -12.82
N GLY A 169 5.52 -3.28 -13.89
CA GLY A 169 6.69 -3.22 -14.74
C GLY A 169 7.80 -4.21 -14.35
N SER A 170 8.81 -4.30 -15.22
CA SER A 170 9.93 -5.24 -15.07
C SER A 170 10.75 -4.94 -13.82
N THR A 171 10.99 -3.68 -13.49
CA THR A 171 11.80 -3.28 -12.33
C THR A 171 11.17 -3.73 -11.01
N ALA A 172 9.86 -3.55 -10.84
CA ALA A 172 9.15 -4.02 -9.67
C ALA A 172 9.13 -5.57 -9.60
N MET A 173 8.93 -6.21 -10.74
CA MET A 173 9.02 -7.66 -10.86
C MET A 173 10.41 -8.17 -10.48
N GLU A 174 11.48 -7.60 -11.05
CA GLU A 174 12.88 -7.98 -10.78
C GLU A 174 13.26 -7.83 -9.31
N ALA A 175 12.80 -6.75 -8.65
CA ALA A 175 13.08 -6.49 -7.24
C ALA A 175 12.52 -7.57 -6.29
N ILE A 176 11.43 -8.23 -6.68
CA ILE A 176 10.71 -9.19 -5.84
C ILE A 176 10.87 -10.63 -6.34
N LEU A 177 10.76 -10.87 -7.65
CA LEU A 177 10.80 -12.22 -8.25
C LEU A 177 12.18 -12.62 -8.77
N GLY A 178 13.13 -11.68 -8.84
CA GLY A 178 14.48 -11.90 -9.38
C GLY A 178 14.63 -11.51 -10.85
N SER A 179 15.88 -11.24 -11.25
CA SER A 179 16.24 -10.71 -12.57
C SER A 179 16.15 -11.71 -13.74
N ASN A 180 16.02 -13.00 -13.45
CA ASN A 180 15.92 -14.07 -14.47
C ASN A 180 14.51 -14.20 -15.07
N LYS A 181 13.54 -13.39 -14.65
CA LYS A 181 12.16 -13.44 -15.11
C LYS A 181 11.91 -12.46 -16.25
N ARG A 182 10.99 -12.80 -17.17
CA ARG A 182 10.58 -11.95 -18.28
C ARG A 182 9.15 -11.50 -18.08
N ILE A 183 8.90 -10.20 -18.07
CA ILE A 183 7.56 -9.64 -17.83
C ILE A 183 6.50 -10.16 -18.80
N SER A 184 6.88 -10.43 -20.06
CA SER A 184 5.98 -10.99 -21.07
C SER A 184 5.42 -12.37 -20.72
N LYS A 185 6.17 -13.14 -19.90
CA LYS A 185 5.75 -14.46 -19.41
C LYS A 185 5.07 -14.41 -18.05
N GLU A 186 5.43 -13.43 -17.22
CA GLU A 186 5.00 -13.38 -15.82
C GLU A 186 3.71 -12.54 -15.61
N ARG A 187 3.42 -11.59 -16.53
CA ARG A 187 2.28 -10.70 -16.39
C ARG A 187 0.94 -11.44 -16.45
N GLY A 188 -0.01 -10.96 -15.67
CA GLY A 188 -1.37 -11.50 -15.65
C GLY A 188 -1.54 -12.82 -14.89
N GLN A 189 -0.45 -13.39 -14.39
CA GLN A 189 -0.48 -14.63 -13.61
C GLN A 189 -0.41 -14.32 -12.12
N TRP A 190 -1.32 -14.92 -11.35
CA TRP A 190 -1.27 -14.89 -9.89
C TRP A 190 -0.17 -15.80 -9.37
N LYS A 191 0.59 -15.30 -8.41
CA LYS A 191 1.68 -16.00 -7.74
C LYS A 191 1.62 -15.79 -6.25
N GLU A 192 2.17 -16.71 -5.50
CA GLU A 192 2.47 -16.51 -4.09
C GLU A 192 3.96 -16.21 -3.93
N VAL A 193 4.27 -15.15 -3.23
CA VAL A 193 5.64 -14.70 -2.98
C VAL A 193 5.89 -14.68 -1.48
N ILE A 194 6.97 -15.32 -1.06
CA ILE A 194 7.37 -15.33 0.35
C ILE A 194 8.29 -14.13 0.62
N ILE A 195 7.87 -13.23 1.50
CA ILE A 195 8.67 -12.10 1.98
C ILE A 195 8.67 -12.15 3.50
N LYS A 196 9.84 -12.21 4.13
CA LYS A 196 9.98 -12.28 5.59
C LYS A 196 9.05 -13.32 6.24
N GLN A 197 9.05 -14.55 5.70
CA GLN A 197 8.26 -15.70 6.18
C GLN A 197 6.73 -15.55 6.05
N LYS A 198 6.24 -14.53 5.35
CA LYS A 198 4.81 -14.35 5.03
C LYS A 198 4.56 -14.54 3.54
N ASN A 199 3.41 -15.12 3.20
CA ASN A 199 2.95 -15.29 1.82
C ASN A 199 2.14 -14.08 1.36
N PHE A 200 2.47 -13.55 0.17
CA PHE A 200 1.76 -12.45 -0.46
C PHE A 200 1.21 -12.87 -1.82
N LYS A 201 -0.10 -12.76 -1.99
CA LYS A 201 -0.74 -12.99 -3.29
C LYS A 201 -0.35 -11.85 -4.23
N THR A 202 0.40 -12.18 -5.26
CA THR A 202 1.10 -11.22 -6.12
C THR A 202 0.70 -11.37 -7.57
N ILE A 203 0.53 -10.24 -8.27
CA ILE A 203 0.35 -10.19 -9.72
C ILE A 203 1.31 -9.18 -10.34
N VAL A 204 1.85 -9.51 -11.51
CA VAL A 204 2.69 -8.62 -12.32
C VAL A 204 1.86 -8.02 -13.45
N THR A 205 2.00 -6.72 -13.68
CA THR A 205 1.36 -5.99 -14.78
C THR A 205 2.38 -5.16 -15.55
N PHE A 206 2.01 -4.69 -16.75
CA PHE A 206 2.79 -3.65 -17.39
C PHE A 206 2.75 -2.36 -16.58
N HIS A 207 3.85 -1.58 -16.65
CA HIS A 207 3.90 -0.26 -16.04
C HIS A 207 3.05 0.73 -16.86
N PRO A 208 2.28 1.64 -16.24
CA PRO A 208 1.47 2.61 -16.98
C PRO A 208 2.27 3.45 -17.99
N ALA A 209 3.51 3.83 -17.67
CA ALA A 209 4.39 4.54 -18.61
C ALA A 209 4.71 3.72 -19.86
N TYR A 210 4.79 2.39 -19.77
CA TYR A 210 4.95 1.52 -20.93
C TYR A 210 3.67 1.53 -21.79
N LEU A 211 2.49 1.47 -21.17
CA LEU A 211 1.20 1.49 -21.85
C LEU A 211 0.89 2.83 -22.54
N LEU A 212 1.48 3.94 -22.03
CA LEU A 212 1.40 5.23 -22.73
C LEU A 212 2.21 5.23 -24.03
N ARG A 213 3.36 4.55 -24.05
CA ARG A 213 4.23 4.43 -25.25
C ARG A 213 3.75 3.34 -26.22
N LYS A 214 3.00 2.36 -25.72
CA LYS A 214 2.47 1.21 -26.48
C LYS A 214 0.99 1.05 -26.19
N PRO A 215 0.12 1.91 -26.78
CA PRO A 215 -1.33 1.90 -26.49
C PRO A 215 -2.05 0.62 -26.90
N ASP A 216 -1.50 -0.10 -27.87
CA ASP A 216 -1.96 -1.42 -28.34
C ASP A 216 -1.84 -2.53 -27.27
N GLN A 217 -1.11 -2.29 -26.20
CA GLN A 217 -0.89 -3.24 -25.10
C GLN A 217 -1.78 -2.97 -23.87
N LYS A 218 -2.72 -2.03 -23.97
CA LYS A 218 -3.65 -1.68 -22.89
C LYS A 218 -4.71 -2.72 -22.63
#